data_00d25f9353a8f6371328021fd2a15365
#
_entry.id   00d25f9353a8f6371328021fd2a15365
#
_cell.length_a   1.000
_cell.length_b   1.000
_cell.length_c   1.000
_cell.angle_alpha   90.00
_cell.angle_beta   90.00
_cell.angle_gamma   90.00
#
_symmetry.space_group_name_H-M   'P 1'
#
loop_
_entity.id
_entity.type
_entity.pdbx_description
1 polymer ?
#
loop_
_entity_poly.entity_id
_entity_poly.type
_entity_poly.pdbx_seq_one_letter_code
_entity_poly.pdbx_strand_id
1 'polypeptide(L)'
;MKRKIYIRMTLVSVIMMLFTMSVTVFTFYNLFSEQVMEDLKTHVHILNTTEAVLQYVEKDFDPKIDNLRITVIDTKGDVLYDSNADIGTMDNHVNRPEIKEALEHGHGEATRKSDTLDKTTYYYAEKLENGQVLRVAKEVVSVWQFIFKILPI
;
A
#
# COMPACT_ATOMS: atom_id res chain seq x y z
N MET A 1 -45.49 -18.63 -25.70
CA MET A 1 -44.59 -17.57 -26.20
C MET A 1 -44.12 -16.58 -25.09
N LYS A 2 -45.01 -16.06 -24.26
CA LYS A 2 -44.71 -15.06 -23.18
C LYS A 2 -43.59 -15.52 -22.22
N ARG A 3 -43.58 -16.76 -21.72
CA ARG A 3 -42.56 -17.30 -20.79
C ARG A 3 -41.12 -17.24 -21.34
N LYS A 4 -40.93 -17.50 -22.65
CA LYS A 4 -39.60 -17.44 -23.27
C LYS A 4 -39.06 -15.98 -23.36
N ILE A 5 -39.96 -15.02 -23.56
CA ILE A 5 -39.62 -13.60 -23.60
C ILE A 5 -39.21 -13.12 -22.21
N TYR A 6 -39.96 -13.43 -21.16
CA TYR A 6 -39.63 -13.10 -19.78
C TYR A 6 -38.28 -13.67 -19.37
N ILE A 7 -37.98 -14.94 -19.65
CA ILE A 7 -36.70 -15.57 -19.33
C ILE A 7 -35.53 -14.83 -20.03
N ARG A 8 -35.70 -14.49 -21.31
CA ARG A 8 -34.66 -13.75 -22.04
C ARG A 8 -34.42 -12.36 -21.47
N MET A 9 -35.47 -11.63 -21.15
CA MET A 9 -35.36 -10.29 -20.54
C MET A 9 -34.70 -10.36 -19.16
N THR A 10 -35.12 -11.31 -18.32
CA THR A 10 -34.49 -11.52 -17.00
C THR A 10 -33.00 -11.85 -17.12
N LEU A 11 -32.64 -12.73 -18.07
CA LEU A 11 -31.24 -13.12 -18.30
C LEU A 11 -30.41 -11.93 -18.76
N VAL A 12 -30.91 -11.10 -19.68
CA VAL A 12 -30.22 -9.89 -20.11
C VAL A 12 -30.04 -8.91 -18.92
N SER A 13 -31.08 -8.71 -18.10
CA SER A 13 -31.00 -7.84 -16.93
C SER A 13 -29.95 -8.32 -15.92
N VAL A 14 -29.89 -9.63 -15.66
CA VAL A 14 -28.89 -10.22 -14.76
C VAL A 14 -27.46 -10.03 -15.32
N ILE A 15 -27.26 -10.27 -16.61
CA ILE A 15 -25.95 -10.07 -17.26
C ILE A 15 -25.52 -8.60 -17.16
N MET A 16 -26.43 -7.66 -17.44
CA MET A 16 -26.14 -6.23 -17.33
C MET A 16 -25.80 -5.83 -15.90
N MET A 17 -26.53 -6.36 -14.92
CA MET A 17 -26.26 -6.11 -13.49
C MET A 17 -24.87 -6.63 -13.09
N LEU A 18 -24.49 -7.84 -13.49
CA LEU A 18 -23.17 -8.40 -13.21
C LEU A 18 -22.07 -7.61 -13.90
N PHE A 19 -22.31 -7.17 -15.13
CA PHE A 19 -21.35 -6.35 -15.88
C PHE A 19 -21.11 -4.98 -15.20
N THR A 20 -22.19 -4.28 -14.85
CA THR A 20 -22.07 -2.97 -14.16
C THR A 20 -21.40 -3.12 -12.81
N MET A 21 -21.73 -4.17 -12.03
CA MET A 21 -21.08 -4.45 -10.76
C MET A 21 -19.57 -4.70 -10.93
N SER A 22 -19.18 -5.49 -11.94
CA SER A 22 -17.77 -5.78 -12.23
C SER A 22 -16.98 -4.50 -12.58
N VAL A 23 -17.55 -3.65 -13.45
CA VAL A 23 -16.94 -2.37 -13.83
C VAL A 23 -16.80 -1.45 -12.60
N THR A 24 -17.83 -1.37 -11.77
CA THR A 24 -17.81 -0.53 -10.57
C THR A 24 -16.72 -1.00 -9.58
N VAL A 25 -16.66 -2.31 -9.31
CA VAL A 25 -15.63 -2.87 -8.39
C VAL A 25 -14.22 -2.61 -8.94
N PHE A 26 -14.00 -2.83 -10.24
CA PHE A 26 -12.72 -2.59 -10.88
C PHE A 26 -12.29 -1.12 -10.80
N THR A 27 -13.20 -0.20 -11.13
CA THR A 27 -12.94 1.24 -11.06
C THR A 27 -12.64 1.67 -9.62
N PHE A 28 -13.44 1.21 -8.66
CA PHE A 28 -13.24 1.52 -7.25
C PHE A 28 -11.88 1.01 -6.74
N TYR A 29 -11.50 -0.21 -7.12
CA TYR A 29 -10.21 -0.79 -6.74
C TYR A 29 -9.03 0.07 -7.24
N ASN A 30 -9.08 0.50 -8.51
CA ASN A 30 -8.02 1.33 -9.09
C ASN A 30 -7.93 2.69 -8.41
N LEU A 31 -9.06 3.38 -8.23
CA LEU A 31 -9.10 4.68 -7.54
C LEU A 31 -8.62 4.57 -6.09
N PHE A 32 -9.02 3.52 -5.39
CA PHE A 32 -8.59 3.29 -4.02
C PHE A 32 -7.09 3.05 -3.91
N SER A 33 -6.52 2.25 -4.81
CA SER A 33 -5.07 1.99 -4.85
C SER A 33 -4.27 3.26 -5.11
N GLU A 34 -4.73 4.09 -6.04
CA GLU A 34 -4.14 5.39 -6.34
C GLU A 34 -4.21 6.34 -5.13
N GLN A 35 -5.36 6.40 -4.47
CA GLN A 35 -5.55 7.22 -3.26
C GLN A 35 -4.59 6.80 -2.14
N VAL A 36 -4.43 5.49 -1.89
CA VAL A 36 -3.49 4.99 -0.88
C VAL A 36 -2.06 5.40 -1.20
N MET A 37 -1.66 5.34 -2.46
CA MET A 37 -0.31 5.73 -2.89
C MET A 37 -0.08 7.24 -2.72
N GLU A 38 -1.05 8.07 -3.09
CA GLU A 38 -0.98 9.53 -2.89
C GLU A 38 -0.93 9.91 -1.40
N ASP A 39 -1.67 9.18 -0.54
CA ASP A 39 -1.57 9.34 0.91
C ASP A 39 -0.14 9.06 1.41
N LEU A 40 0.49 7.97 0.92
CA LEU A 40 1.87 7.64 1.30
C LEU A 40 2.88 8.69 0.84
N LYS A 41 2.77 9.21 -0.38
CA LYS A 41 3.59 10.32 -0.90
C LYS A 41 3.49 11.55 0.01
N THR A 42 2.27 11.91 0.36
CA THR A 42 2.02 13.06 1.25
C THR A 42 2.67 12.87 2.61
N HIS A 43 2.56 11.68 3.21
CA HIS A 43 3.18 11.38 4.49
C HIS A 43 4.72 11.45 4.42
N VAL A 44 5.33 10.88 3.38
CA VAL A 44 6.78 10.95 3.19
C VAL A 44 7.23 12.39 3.01
N HIS A 45 6.52 13.19 2.22
CA HIS A 45 6.85 14.59 2.01
C HIS A 45 6.79 15.41 3.32
N ILE A 46 5.76 15.20 4.14
CA ILE A 46 5.64 15.85 5.45
C ILE A 46 6.80 15.45 6.37
N LEU A 47 7.10 14.16 6.45
CA LEU A 47 8.18 13.63 7.28
C LEU A 47 9.54 14.17 6.84
N ASN A 48 9.79 14.23 5.54
CA ASN A 48 11.05 14.76 4.98
C ASN A 48 11.21 16.26 5.26
N THR A 49 10.14 17.05 5.09
CA THR A 49 10.16 18.51 5.26
C THR A 49 10.34 18.94 6.74
N THR A 50 9.90 18.11 7.68
CA THR A 50 9.89 18.47 9.12
C THR A 50 11.22 18.14 9.83
N GLU A 51 12.24 17.62 9.16
CA GLU A 51 13.47 17.08 9.75
C GLU A 51 13.20 15.99 10.83
N ALA A 52 11.96 15.60 10.94
CA ALA A 52 11.52 14.58 11.91
C ALA A 52 12.28 13.27 11.72
N VAL A 53 12.62 12.93 10.45
CA VAL A 53 13.36 11.70 10.11
C VAL A 53 14.71 11.63 10.83
N LEU A 54 15.43 12.73 10.98
CA LEU A 54 16.71 12.76 11.69
C LEU A 54 16.53 12.55 13.20
N GLN A 55 15.40 12.98 13.76
CA GLN A 55 15.07 12.75 15.16
C GLN A 55 14.67 11.28 15.44
N TYR A 56 14.14 10.55 14.43
CA TYR A 56 13.79 9.13 14.57
C TYR A 56 15.02 8.25 14.70
N VAL A 57 16.12 8.60 14.03
CA VAL A 57 17.39 7.85 14.09
C VAL A 57 18.18 8.15 15.36
N GLU A 58 18.04 9.36 15.92
CA GLU A 58 18.86 9.81 17.07
C GLU A 58 18.21 9.65 18.45
N LYS A 59 16.89 9.51 18.54
CA LYS A 59 16.17 9.37 19.81
C LYS A 59 15.14 8.25 19.70
N ASP A 60 14.92 7.53 20.83
CA ASP A 60 13.82 6.59 21.08
C ASP A 60 12.41 7.22 20.91
N PHE A 61 12.21 7.97 19.84
CA PHE A 61 10.94 8.57 19.51
C PHE A 61 10.18 7.61 18.59
N ASP A 62 9.20 6.91 19.14
CA ASP A 62 8.30 6.00 18.40
C ASP A 62 7.00 6.75 18.02
N PRO A 63 6.97 7.41 16.86
CA PRO A 63 5.74 7.97 16.36
C PRO A 63 4.93 6.81 15.77
N LYS A 64 4.10 6.19 16.55
CA LYS A 64 3.02 5.35 16.02
C LYS A 64 2.04 6.23 15.26
N ILE A 65 2.38 6.50 14.00
CA ILE A 65 1.39 7.04 13.07
C ILE A 65 0.48 5.86 12.72
N ASP A 66 -0.77 5.95 13.17
CA ASP A 66 -1.76 4.88 13.01
C ASP A 66 -1.74 4.26 11.61
N ASN A 67 -1.53 2.95 11.57
CA ASN A 67 -1.50 2.12 10.35
C ASN A 67 -0.38 2.39 9.34
N LEU A 68 0.65 3.15 9.69
CA LEU A 68 1.83 3.33 8.84
C LEU A 68 3.06 2.65 9.46
N ARG A 69 3.84 1.99 8.63
CA ARG A 69 5.17 1.50 8.97
C ARG A 69 6.19 2.40 8.33
N ILE A 70 7.09 2.96 9.13
CA ILE A 70 8.17 3.84 8.72
C ILE A 70 9.48 3.08 8.82
N THR A 71 10.30 3.12 7.77
CA THR A 71 11.60 2.48 7.72
C THR A 71 12.61 3.48 7.17
N VAL A 72 13.76 3.64 7.82
CA VAL A 72 14.90 4.42 7.30
C VAL A 72 16.01 3.44 6.91
N ILE A 73 16.56 3.63 5.72
CA ILE A 73 17.49 2.69 5.08
C ILE A 73 18.70 3.49 4.60
N ASP A 74 19.89 2.95 4.78
CA ASP A 74 21.12 3.60 4.30
C ASP A 74 21.33 3.37 2.78
N THR A 75 22.38 3.98 2.23
CA THR A 75 22.74 3.88 0.80
C THR A 75 23.17 2.48 0.37
N LYS A 76 23.46 1.59 1.33
CA LYS A 76 23.84 0.18 1.07
C LYS A 76 22.64 -0.77 1.20
N GLY A 77 21.50 -0.25 1.65
CA GLY A 77 20.28 -1.03 1.87
C GLY A 77 20.14 -1.59 3.27
N ASP A 78 20.99 -1.21 4.22
CA ASP A 78 20.89 -1.64 5.61
C ASP A 78 19.83 -0.80 6.32
N VAL A 79 18.99 -1.45 7.15
CA VAL A 79 17.91 -0.78 7.86
C VAL A 79 18.47 -0.10 9.10
N LEU A 80 18.33 1.22 9.18
CA LEU A 80 18.74 2.04 10.31
C LEU A 80 17.64 2.18 11.37
N TYR A 81 16.39 2.22 10.93
CA TYR A 81 15.21 2.35 11.78
C TYR A 81 14.01 1.65 11.16
N ASP A 82 13.16 1.04 11.99
CA ASP A 82 11.86 0.51 11.59
C ASP A 82 10.87 0.64 12.75
N SER A 83 9.67 1.19 12.49
CA SER A 83 8.65 1.44 13.52
C SER A 83 7.95 0.18 14.04
N ASN A 84 8.04 -0.95 13.33
CA ASN A 84 7.22 -2.12 13.61
C ASN A 84 8.01 -3.40 13.93
N ALA A 85 9.31 -3.44 13.58
CA ALA A 85 10.08 -4.66 13.73
C ALA A 85 11.52 -4.39 14.20
N ASP A 86 12.13 -5.39 14.83
CA ASP A 86 13.52 -5.33 15.28
C ASP A 86 14.47 -5.34 14.08
N ILE A 87 15.25 -4.26 13.92
CA ILE A 87 16.24 -4.11 12.87
C ILE A 87 17.30 -5.19 12.86
N GLY A 88 17.65 -5.77 14.03
CA GLY A 88 18.63 -6.86 14.15
C GLY A 88 18.22 -8.15 13.46
N THR A 89 16.95 -8.32 13.12
CA THR A 89 16.40 -9.50 12.44
C THR A 89 16.10 -9.27 10.96
N MET A 90 16.39 -8.07 10.44
CA MET A 90 16.05 -7.71 9.06
C MET A 90 17.17 -7.99 8.09
N ASP A 91 16.79 -8.53 6.92
CA ASP A 91 17.69 -8.64 5.78
C ASP A 91 17.96 -7.28 5.14
N ASN A 92 19.05 -7.18 4.38
CA ASN A 92 19.34 -6.00 3.59
C ASN A 92 18.26 -5.74 2.52
N HIS A 93 17.84 -4.50 2.38
CA HIS A 93 16.72 -4.06 1.55
C HIS A 93 17.12 -3.46 0.19
N VAL A 94 18.40 -3.41 -0.18
CA VAL A 94 18.88 -2.80 -1.43
C VAL A 94 18.20 -3.35 -2.68
N ASN A 95 17.85 -4.64 -2.69
CA ASN A 95 17.20 -5.30 -3.81
C ASN A 95 15.66 -5.16 -3.85
N ARG A 96 15.09 -4.42 -2.91
CA ARG A 96 13.65 -4.15 -2.92
C ARG A 96 13.33 -3.16 -4.05
N PRO A 97 12.31 -3.42 -4.89
CA PRO A 97 12.01 -2.59 -6.06
C PRO A 97 11.90 -1.10 -5.71
N GLU A 98 11.11 -0.77 -4.68
CA GLU A 98 10.91 0.61 -4.24
C GLU A 98 12.19 1.29 -3.73
N ILE A 99 13.11 0.53 -3.12
CA ILE A 99 14.38 1.06 -2.61
C ILE A 99 15.35 1.30 -3.75
N LYS A 100 15.48 0.32 -4.65
CA LYS A 100 16.33 0.45 -5.83
C LYS A 100 15.92 1.63 -6.69
N GLU A 101 14.63 1.78 -6.95
CA GLU A 101 14.08 2.88 -7.73
C GLU A 101 14.30 4.24 -7.04
N ALA A 102 14.11 4.30 -5.70
CA ALA A 102 14.37 5.50 -4.93
C ALA A 102 15.84 5.91 -4.95
N LEU A 103 16.78 4.97 -4.86
CA LEU A 103 18.22 5.26 -4.93
C LEU A 103 18.64 5.78 -6.32
N GLU A 104 18.05 5.25 -7.40
CA GLU A 104 18.36 5.59 -8.79
C GLU A 104 17.65 6.88 -9.26
N HIS A 105 16.36 7.06 -8.90
CA HIS A 105 15.49 8.08 -9.48
C HIS A 105 14.96 9.10 -8.44
N GLY A 106 15.31 8.93 -7.16
CA GLY A 106 14.88 9.81 -6.08
C GLY A 106 13.62 9.34 -5.36
N HIS A 107 12.76 8.57 -6.01
CA HIS A 107 11.56 7.95 -5.41
C HIS A 107 11.28 6.59 -6.04
N GLY A 108 10.53 5.74 -5.33
CA GLY A 108 10.14 4.43 -5.83
C GLY A 108 8.86 3.92 -5.16
N GLU A 109 8.11 3.11 -5.88
CA GLU A 109 6.82 2.57 -5.47
C GLU A 109 6.81 1.04 -5.61
N ALA A 110 6.12 0.35 -4.69
CA ALA A 110 5.84 -1.06 -4.84
C ALA A 110 4.53 -1.45 -4.16
N THR A 111 3.87 -2.45 -4.71
CA THR A 111 2.69 -3.06 -4.11
C THR A 111 2.94 -4.56 -4.00
N ARG A 112 2.73 -5.12 -2.81
CA ARG A 112 2.88 -6.56 -2.55
C ARG A 112 1.61 -7.12 -1.94
N LYS A 113 1.12 -8.20 -2.53
CA LYS A 113 0.00 -8.96 -2.01
C LYS A 113 0.52 -10.14 -1.19
N SER A 114 -0.01 -10.32 0.02
CA SER A 114 0.24 -11.51 0.83
C SER A 114 -0.86 -12.54 0.54
N ASP A 115 -0.50 -13.65 -0.07
CA ASP A 115 -1.44 -14.73 -0.39
C ASP A 115 -1.96 -15.45 0.88
N THR A 116 -1.17 -15.42 1.96
CA THR A 116 -1.52 -16.07 3.24
C THR A 116 -2.41 -15.23 4.14
N LEU A 117 -2.32 -13.90 4.08
CA LEU A 117 -3.03 -12.98 4.97
C LEU A 117 -4.13 -12.20 4.27
N ASP A 118 -4.30 -12.38 2.95
CA ASP A 118 -5.22 -11.63 2.09
C ASP A 118 -5.13 -10.11 2.32
N LYS A 119 -3.90 -9.63 2.52
CA LYS A 119 -3.56 -8.22 2.70
C LYS A 119 -2.72 -7.73 1.54
N THR A 120 -2.91 -6.50 1.17
CA THR A 120 -2.07 -5.79 0.19
C THR A 120 -1.27 -4.73 0.93
N THR A 121 0.05 -4.72 0.76
CA THR A 121 0.93 -3.70 1.33
C THR A 121 1.42 -2.80 0.22
N TYR A 122 1.16 -1.51 0.37
CA TYR A 122 1.66 -0.45 -0.49
C TYR A 122 2.92 0.14 0.14
N TYR A 123 3.92 0.39 -0.68
CA TYR A 123 5.21 0.95 -0.28
C TYR A 123 5.49 2.18 -1.13
N TYR A 124 5.89 3.26 -0.49
CA TYR A 124 6.48 4.42 -1.12
C TYR A 124 7.82 4.73 -0.47
N ALA A 125 8.84 4.98 -1.26
CA ALA A 125 10.18 5.28 -0.81
C ALA A 125 10.70 6.57 -1.46
N GLU A 126 11.38 7.41 -0.70
CA GLU A 126 11.98 8.66 -1.17
C GLU A 126 13.41 8.79 -0.67
N LYS A 127 14.31 9.19 -1.56
CA LYS A 127 15.71 9.45 -1.23
C LYS A 127 15.83 10.82 -0.57
N LEU A 128 16.41 10.84 0.61
CA LEU A 128 16.67 12.05 1.40
C LEU A 128 17.93 12.76 0.92
N GLU A 129 18.11 14.04 1.30
CA GLU A 129 19.30 14.84 0.94
C GLU A 129 20.61 14.22 1.41
N ASN A 130 20.60 13.52 2.55
CA ASN A 130 21.78 12.81 3.10
C ASN A 130 22.08 11.47 2.38
N GLY A 131 21.31 11.11 1.35
CA GLY A 131 21.44 9.88 0.57
C GLY A 131 20.75 8.67 1.17
N GLN A 132 20.21 8.73 2.39
CA GLN A 132 19.36 7.69 2.97
C GLN A 132 18.03 7.60 2.23
N VAL A 133 17.29 6.51 2.44
CA VAL A 133 15.95 6.32 1.88
C VAL A 133 14.94 6.23 3.02
N LEU A 134 13.94 7.10 3.00
CA LEU A 134 12.75 7.01 3.83
C LEU A 134 11.70 6.18 3.11
N ARG A 135 11.29 5.06 3.68
CA ARG A 135 10.22 4.22 3.17
C ARG A 135 9.03 4.26 4.12
N VAL A 136 7.85 4.48 3.58
CA VAL A 136 6.58 4.35 4.30
C VAL A 136 5.77 3.24 3.67
N ALA A 137 5.14 2.41 4.51
CA ALA A 137 4.29 1.33 4.05
C ALA A 137 2.94 1.33 4.77
N LYS A 138 1.89 0.95 4.05
CA LYS A 138 0.52 0.82 4.56
C LYS A 138 -0.06 -0.53 4.18
N GLU A 139 -0.49 -1.30 5.18
CA GLU A 139 -1.24 -2.53 4.96
C GLU A 139 -2.73 -2.21 4.79
N VAL A 140 -3.31 -2.73 3.73
CA VAL A 140 -4.74 -2.63 3.45
C VAL A 140 -5.34 -4.02 3.37
N VAL A 141 -6.41 -4.23 4.11
CA VAL A 141 -7.18 -5.49 4.06
C VAL A 141 -7.88 -5.58 2.72
N SER A 142 -7.87 -6.76 2.11
CA SER A 142 -8.56 -7.00 0.85
C SER A 142 -10.06 -6.66 0.95
N VAL A 143 -10.57 -6.00 -0.10
CA VAL A 143 -12.01 -5.68 -0.22
C VAL A 143 -12.89 -6.93 -0.07
N TRP A 144 -12.36 -8.10 -0.45
CA TRP A 144 -13.06 -9.38 -0.32
C TRP A 144 -13.29 -9.78 1.14
N GLN A 145 -12.32 -9.57 2.04
CA GLN A 145 -12.53 -9.81 3.47
C GLN A 145 -13.63 -8.90 4.04
N PHE A 146 -13.72 -7.66 3.54
CA PHE A 146 -14.77 -6.74 3.95
C PHE A 146 -16.15 -7.22 3.49
N ILE A 147 -16.25 -7.66 2.23
CA ILE A 147 -17.50 -8.20 1.67
C ILE A 147 -17.94 -9.46 2.42
N PHE A 148 -17.05 -10.41 2.67
CA PHE A 148 -17.38 -11.65 3.40
C PHE A 148 -17.70 -11.41 4.89
N LYS A 149 -17.18 -10.34 5.49
CA LYS A 149 -17.50 -9.97 6.87
C LYS A 149 -18.88 -9.32 7.01
N ILE A 150 -19.37 -8.68 5.96
CA ILE A 150 -20.67 -7.98 5.95
C ILE A 150 -21.83 -8.92 5.49
N LEU A 151 -21.53 -9.93 4.70
CA LEU A 151 -22.50 -10.96 4.32
C LEU A 151 -22.55 -12.06 5.41
N PRO A 152 -23.50 -11.98 6.36
CA PRO A 152 -23.72 -13.12 7.25
C PRO A 152 -24.35 -14.25 6.41
N ILE A 153 -23.61 -15.35 6.23
CA ILE A 153 -24.12 -16.61 5.70
C ILE A 153 -24.86 -17.31 6.85
#